data_357cf8d68bf71f2edf9840539298beee
#
_entry.id   357cf8d68bf71f2edf9840539298beee
#
_cell.length_a   1.000
_cell.length_b   1.000
_cell.length_c   1.000
_cell.angle_alpha   90.00
_cell.angle_beta   90.00
_cell.angle_gamma   90.00
#
_symmetry.space_group_name_H-M   'P 1'
#
loop_
_entity.id
_entity.type
_entity.pdbx_description
1 polymer ?
#
loop_
_entity_poly.entity_id
_entity_poly.type
_entity_poly.pdbx_seq_one_letter_code
_entity_poly.pdbx_strand_id
1 'polypeptide(L)'
;MEKYYSEIRRQLTKYKNVQSLMRYVNEDALENKHKEIKENKATGIDKVTKREYEKNLKENITKLVKDMKSFSYKPKATRRVYIPKDNGDKRPLGIPSYEDKMVQGVFADILNEIYEPIFLDCSYGFRPNRDCHKAIKRLDQVIMKDKTKYIVEADIKGFFNNLNHDWLIKFLEHKIKDKNFIRYIKRFLKAGIIEDLQYYESEEGTPQGGLISPILANIYLHYVLDTWFEFYVKIKCKGKCHLIRYCDDFVACFENEEETKWFYKELIERLAKFDLEIETSKTRIFPFGRNSRANDNFDFLGFNIYNSKTRNGYYKVGYKTSEKKSKKKKQNIKEYIKLNRDTKAKDLIKGLNRKLVGYYNYYGISFNDWIYEIYQYTLNQLKKWLSRRSQRGKISWNKMKLILEFKPLVKPKVTYPLW
;
A
#
# COMPACT_ATOMS: atom_id res chain seq x y z
N MET A 1 -22.77 -8.10 -3.34
CA MET A 1 -21.56 -8.76 -3.89
C MET A 1 -21.41 -10.22 -3.46
N GLU A 2 -21.67 -10.60 -2.21
CA GLU A 2 -21.50 -12.01 -1.75
C GLU A 2 -22.26 -13.06 -2.58
N LYS A 3 -23.51 -12.78 -2.98
CA LYS A 3 -24.33 -13.71 -3.77
C LYS A 3 -23.84 -13.85 -5.23
N TYR A 4 -23.17 -12.83 -5.74
CA TYR A 4 -22.72 -12.76 -7.15
C TYR A 4 -21.53 -13.68 -7.43
N TYR A 5 -20.61 -13.83 -6.50
CA TYR A 5 -19.42 -14.68 -6.65
C TYR A 5 -19.52 -16.01 -5.87
N SER A 6 -20.70 -16.37 -5.35
CA SER A 6 -20.89 -17.60 -4.56
C SER A 6 -20.43 -18.86 -5.30
N GLU A 7 -20.62 -18.90 -6.62
CA GLU A 7 -20.21 -20.03 -7.46
C GLU A 7 -18.68 -20.16 -7.57
N ILE A 8 -17.93 -19.06 -7.57
CA ILE A 8 -16.45 -19.09 -7.53
C ILE A 8 -16.00 -19.80 -6.25
N ARG A 9 -16.56 -19.42 -5.11
CA ARG A 9 -16.25 -20.02 -3.81
C ARG A 9 -16.64 -21.52 -3.78
N ARG A 10 -17.80 -21.87 -4.36
CA ARG A 10 -18.23 -23.26 -4.49
C ARG A 10 -17.26 -24.09 -5.32
N GLN A 11 -16.79 -23.57 -6.46
CA GLN A 11 -15.81 -24.24 -7.31
C GLN A 11 -14.48 -24.44 -6.59
N LEU A 12 -13.99 -23.42 -5.88
CA LEU A 12 -12.76 -23.52 -5.09
C LEU A 12 -12.84 -24.60 -4.02
N THR A 13 -13.96 -24.67 -3.30
CA THR A 13 -14.17 -25.68 -2.26
C THR A 13 -14.23 -27.09 -2.85
N LYS A 14 -15.00 -27.28 -3.93
CA LYS A 14 -15.26 -28.60 -4.52
C LYS A 14 -14.11 -29.09 -5.41
N TYR A 15 -13.58 -28.24 -6.29
CA TYR A 15 -12.62 -28.64 -7.34
C TYR A 15 -11.22 -28.06 -7.12
N LYS A 16 -11.02 -27.20 -6.12
CA LYS A 16 -9.77 -26.49 -5.82
C LYS A 16 -9.24 -25.64 -6.97
N ASN A 17 -10.01 -25.45 -8.02
CA ASN A 17 -9.75 -24.59 -9.17
C ASN A 17 -11.06 -23.98 -9.69
N VAL A 18 -10.95 -22.98 -10.55
CA VAL A 18 -12.10 -22.23 -11.08
C VAL A 18 -12.03 -22.11 -12.59
N GLN A 19 -13.20 -22.09 -13.22
CA GLN A 19 -13.38 -21.91 -14.65
C GLN A 19 -14.62 -21.07 -14.96
N SER A 20 -14.82 -20.71 -16.23
CA SER A 20 -15.95 -19.92 -16.70
C SER A 20 -16.06 -18.54 -16.02
N LEU A 21 -14.90 -17.90 -15.78
CA LEU A 21 -14.82 -16.61 -15.08
C LEU A 21 -15.28 -15.44 -15.96
N MET A 22 -15.14 -15.55 -17.28
CA MET A 22 -15.55 -14.49 -18.20
C MET A 22 -17.03 -14.15 -18.12
N ARG A 23 -17.90 -15.04 -17.62
CA ARG A 23 -19.33 -14.74 -17.40
C ARG A 23 -19.58 -13.64 -16.37
N TYR A 24 -18.62 -13.41 -15.44
CA TYR A 24 -18.69 -12.34 -14.44
C TYR A 24 -18.25 -10.98 -14.99
N VAL A 25 -17.66 -10.96 -16.19
CA VAL A 25 -17.30 -9.72 -16.87
C VAL A 25 -18.46 -9.34 -17.79
N ASN A 26 -19.49 -8.72 -17.22
CA ASN A 26 -20.73 -8.37 -17.86
C ASN A 26 -21.12 -6.90 -17.60
N GLU A 27 -22.23 -6.48 -18.17
CA GLU A 27 -22.70 -5.10 -18.09
C GLU A 27 -22.89 -4.64 -16.64
N ASP A 28 -23.54 -5.44 -15.80
CA ASP A 28 -23.78 -5.11 -14.39
C ASP A 28 -22.48 -4.91 -13.60
N ALA A 29 -21.48 -5.77 -13.83
CA ALA A 29 -20.19 -5.66 -13.16
C ALA A 29 -19.45 -4.38 -13.57
N LEU A 30 -19.48 -4.03 -14.85
CA LEU A 30 -18.85 -2.81 -15.37
C LEU A 30 -19.57 -1.54 -14.91
N GLU A 31 -20.91 -1.54 -14.89
CA GLU A 31 -21.69 -0.44 -14.32
C GLU A 31 -21.38 -0.20 -12.84
N ASN A 32 -21.29 -1.27 -12.06
CA ASN A 32 -20.91 -1.18 -10.65
C ASN A 32 -19.51 -0.58 -10.49
N LYS A 33 -18.55 -1.00 -11.32
CA LYS A 33 -17.20 -0.40 -11.32
C LYS A 33 -17.21 1.06 -11.75
N HIS A 34 -18.03 1.44 -12.73
CA HIS A 34 -18.23 2.84 -13.09
C HIS A 34 -18.69 3.68 -11.88
N LYS A 35 -19.67 3.19 -11.10
CA LYS A 35 -20.16 3.86 -9.88
C LYS A 35 -19.06 4.03 -8.81
N GLU A 36 -18.19 3.04 -8.63
CA GLU A 36 -17.10 3.05 -7.65
C GLU A 36 -15.96 4.02 -8.02
N ILE A 37 -15.68 4.23 -9.32
CA ILE A 37 -14.62 5.14 -9.77
C ILE A 37 -14.99 6.58 -9.43
N LYS A 38 -14.13 7.26 -8.65
CA LYS A 38 -14.33 8.69 -8.29
C LYS A 38 -14.13 9.60 -9.50
N GLU A 39 -14.91 10.69 -9.59
CA GLU A 39 -14.88 11.63 -10.71
C GLU A 39 -13.50 12.25 -11.00
N ASN A 40 -12.79 12.69 -9.95
CA ASN A 40 -11.54 13.45 -10.09
C ASN A 40 -10.31 12.53 -10.17
N LYS A 41 -10.38 11.44 -10.93
CA LYS A 41 -9.22 10.57 -11.17
C LYS A 41 -8.49 10.98 -12.46
N ALA A 42 -7.17 10.84 -12.44
CA ALA A 42 -6.33 11.11 -13.62
C ALA A 42 -6.79 10.29 -14.83
N THR A 43 -6.84 10.90 -16.00
CA THR A 43 -7.23 10.26 -17.27
C THR A 43 -6.07 9.48 -17.89
N GLY A 44 -6.38 8.43 -18.62
CA GLY A 44 -5.42 7.67 -19.42
C GLY A 44 -4.94 8.46 -20.66
N ILE A 45 -4.41 7.73 -21.65
CA ILE A 45 -3.93 8.31 -22.91
C ILE A 45 -5.07 8.91 -23.75
N ASP A 46 -6.27 8.32 -23.65
CA ASP A 46 -7.48 8.76 -24.37
C ASP A 46 -8.11 10.02 -23.78
N LYS A 47 -7.59 10.52 -22.67
CA LYS A 47 -8.08 11.69 -21.93
C LYS A 47 -9.55 11.61 -21.50
N VAL A 48 -10.20 10.45 -21.64
CA VAL A 48 -11.61 10.26 -21.29
C VAL A 48 -11.79 10.35 -19.78
N THR A 49 -12.68 11.25 -19.36
CA THR A 49 -13.11 11.44 -17.97
C THR A 49 -14.35 10.59 -17.65
N LYS A 50 -14.65 10.39 -16.35
CA LYS A 50 -15.88 9.73 -15.93
C LYS A 50 -17.12 10.39 -16.53
N ARG A 51 -17.20 11.72 -16.47
CA ARG A 51 -18.35 12.51 -16.97
C ARG A 51 -18.54 12.37 -18.48
N GLU A 52 -17.46 12.33 -19.25
CA GLU A 52 -17.54 12.10 -20.69
C GLU A 52 -18.02 10.70 -21.03
N TYR A 53 -17.51 9.69 -20.34
CA TYR A 53 -17.93 8.31 -20.53
C TYR A 53 -19.40 8.08 -20.15
N GLU A 54 -19.86 8.75 -19.09
CA GLU A 54 -21.22 8.67 -18.55
C GLU A 54 -22.29 9.18 -19.52
N LYS A 55 -21.95 10.07 -20.47
CA LYS A 55 -22.92 10.60 -21.46
C LYS A 55 -23.59 9.50 -22.29
N ASN A 56 -22.84 8.44 -22.64
CA ASN A 56 -23.31 7.30 -23.43
C ASN A 56 -23.01 5.98 -22.70
N LEU A 57 -23.18 5.96 -21.37
CA LEU A 57 -22.73 4.87 -20.49
C LEU A 57 -23.23 3.49 -20.98
N LYS A 58 -24.53 3.36 -21.23
CA LYS A 58 -25.14 2.09 -21.62
C LYS A 58 -24.57 1.56 -22.95
N GLU A 59 -24.50 2.41 -23.95
CA GLU A 59 -23.96 2.06 -25.27
C GLU A 59 -22.48 1.67 -25.19
N ASN A 60 -21.69 2.46 -24.47
CA ASN A 60 -20.28 2.23 -24.24
C ASN A 60 -20.05 0.86 -23.56
N ILE A 61 -20.79 0.57 -22.49
CA ILE A 61 -20.66 -0.70 -21.75
C ILE A 61 -21.13 -1.89 -22.62
N THR A 62 -22.25 -1.79 -23.31
CA THR A 62 -22.73 -2.86 -24.20
C THR A 62 -21.72 -3.16 -25.30
N LYS A 63 -21.15 -2.12 -25.92
CA LYS A 63 -20.06 -2.28 -26.90
C LYS A 63 -18.83 -2.95 -26.28
N LEU A 64 -18.38 -2.49 -25.12
CA LEU A 64 -17.21 -3.04 -24.42
C LEU A 64 -17.40 -4.53 -24.10
N VAL A 65 -18.58 -4.92 -23.60
CA VAL A 65 -18.89 -6.34 -23.33
C VAL A 65 -18.91 -7.16 -24.63
N LYS A 66 -19.48 -6.63 -25.72
CA LYS A 66 -19.46 -7.27 -27.04
C LYS A 66 -18.01 -7.47 -27.51
N ASP A 67 -17.18 -6.45 -27.43
CA ASP A 67 -15.77 -6.50 -27.83
C ASP A 67 -14.96 -7.49 -26.98
N MET A 68 -15.29 -7.61 -25.69
CA MET A 68 -14.68 -8.62 -24.83
C MET A 68 -15.12 -10.03 -25.17
N LYS A 69 -16.41 -10.26 -25.46
CA LYS A 69 -16.91 -11.59 -25.86
C LYS A 69 -16.34 -12.06 -27.20
N SER A 70 -16.13 -11.15 -28.15
CA SER A 70 -15.51 -11.45 -29.46
C SER A 70 -13.97 -11.46 -29.43
N PHE A 71 -13.35 -11.17 -28.27
CA PHE A 71 -11.90 -11.01 -28.11
C PHE A 71 -11.27 -9.86 -28.94
N SER A 72 -12.07 -8.94 -29.46
CA SER A 72 -11.58 -7.73 -30.17
C SER A 72 -11.07 -6.66 -29.22
N TYR A 73 -11.55 -6.62 -27.96
CA TYR A 73 -11.05 -5.68 -26.97
C TYR A 73 -9.55 -5.88 -26.70
N LYS A 74 -8.79 -4.80 -26.85
CA LYS A 74 -7.36 -4.72 -26.52
C LYS A 74 -7.14 -3.57 -25.55
N PRO A 75 -6.55 -3.80 -24.37
CA PRO A 75 -6.18 -2.71 -23.46
C PRO A 75 -5.29 -1.70 -24.17
N LYS A 76 -5.52 -0.41 -23.89
CA LYS A 76 -4.67 0.67 -24.41
C LYS A 76 -3.38 0.75 -23.58
N ALA A 77 -2.31 1.26 -24.18
CA ALA A 77 -1.09 1.54 -23.44
C ALA A 77 -1.34 2.53 -22.30
N THR A 78 -0.68 2.32 -21.17
CA THR A 78 -0.85 3.19 -19.99
C THR A 78 -0.06 4.49 -20.16
N ARG A 79 -0.65 5.62 -19.77
CA ARG A 79 0.04 6.92 -19.78
C ARG A 79 0.96 7.02 -18.56
N ARG A 80 2.26 7.18 -18.80
CA ARG A 80 3.25 7.32 -17.72
C ARG A 80 3.20 8.71 -17.09
N VAL A 81 3.25 8.75 -15.77
CA VAL A 81 3.44 9.97 -14.97
C VAL A 81 4.39 9.66 -13.82
N TYR A 82 5.09 10.68 -13.35
CA TYR A 82 6.07 10.53 -12.28
C TYR A 82 5.60 11.20 -10.99
N ILE A 83 5.70 10.48 -9.87
CA ILE A 83 5.46 11.04 -8.54
C ILE A 83 6.79 11.09 -7.78
N PRO A 84 7.15 12.25 -7.16
CA PRO A 84 8.39 12.36 -6.40
C PRO A 84 8.40 11.42 -5.20
N LYS A 85 9.48 10.65 -5.05
CA LYS A 85 9.77 9.87 -3.84
C LYS A 85 10.33 10.77 -2.72
N ASP A 86 10.38 10.23 -1.50
CA ASP A 86 10.91 10.98 -0.33
C ASP A 86 12.44 11.19 -0.40
N ASN A 87 13.16 10.41 -1.22
CA ASN A 87 14.61 10.51 -1.44
C ASN A 87 14.99 11.39 -2.65
N GLY A 88 14.03 12.03 -3.29
CA GLY A 88 14.25 12.85 -4.49
C GLY A 88 14.08 12.11 -5.83
N ASP A 89 14.10 10.78 -5.84
CA ASP A 89 13.79 9.98 -7.02
C ASP A 89 12.35 10.16 -7.46
N LYS A 90 12.04 9.70 -8.66
CA LYS A 90 10.69 9.67 -9.20
C LYS A 90 10.15 8.22 -9.22
N ARG A 91 8.89 8.06 -8.81
CA ARG A 91 8.16 6.80 -8.97
C ARG A 91 7.34 6.87 -10.26
N PRO A 92 7.60 5.99 -11.24
CA PRO A 92 6.78 5.92 -12.43
C PRO A 92 5.41 5.32 -12.10
N LEU A 93 4.33 5.93 -12.57
CA LEU A 93 2.98 5.40 -12.52
C LEU A 93 2.40 5.29 -13.93
N GLY A 94 1.77 4.16 -14.25
CA GLY A 94 0.99 3.98 -15.47
C GLY A 94 -0.48 4.25 -15.19
N ILE A 95 -1.08 5.20 -15.90
CA ILE A 95 -2.50 5.52 -15.78
C ILE A 95 -3.25 4.85 -16.94
N PRO A 96 -4.07 3.81 -16.68
CA PRO A 96 -4.88 3.16 -17.70
C PRO A 96 -5.96 4.08 -18.27
N SER A 97 -6.49 3.74 -19.46
CA SER A 97 -7.68 4.38 -20.02
C SER A 97 -8.89 4.20 -19.11
N TYR A 98 -9.98 4.93 -19.39
CA TYR A 98 -11.17 4.82 -18.52
C TYR A 98 -11.79 3.43 -18.57
N GLU A 99 -11.95 2.85 -19.75
CA GLU A 99 -12.47 1.49 -19.95
C GLU A 99 -11.56 0.43 -19.31
N ASP A 100 -10.24 0.57 -19.51
CA ASP A 100 -9.27 -0.35 -18.91
C ASP A 100 -9.34 -0.34 -17.38
N LYS A 101 -9.60 0.82 -16.75
CA LYS A 101 -9.81 0.88 -15.29
C LYS A 101 -11.03 0.08 -14.86
N MET A 102 -12.14 0.17 -15.59
CA MET A 102 -13.35 -0.61 -15.25
C MET A 102 -13.09 -2.10 -15.41
N VAL A 103 -12.54 -2.52 -16.56
CA VAL A 103 -12.27 -3.93 -16.82
C VAL A 103 -11.26 -4.50 -15.83
N GLN A 104 -10.12 -3.82 -15.61
CA GLN A 104 -9.14 -4.24 -14.59
C GLN A 104 -9.75 -4.30 -13.19
N GLY A 105 -10.67 -3.39 -12.86
CA GLY A 105 -11.39 -3.41 -11.58
C GLY A 105 -12.25 -4.66 -11.41
N VAL A 106 -13.01 -5.06 -12.43
CA VAL A 106 -13.81 -6.32 -12.41
C VAL A 106 -12.89 -7.54 -12.30
N PHE A 107 -11.79 -7.57 -13.05
CA PHE A 107 -10.81 -8.66 -12.95
C PHE A 107 -10.18 -8.73 -11.57
N ALA A 108 -9.86 -7.59 -10.97
CA ALA A 108 -9.33 -7.54 -9.60
C ALA A 108 -10.32 -8.07 -8.56
N ASP A 109 -11.62 -7.79 -8.71
CA ASP A 109 -12.66 -8.33 -7.82
C ASP A 109 -12.76 -9.86 -7.94
N ILE A 110 -12.77 -10.39 -9.16
CA ILE A 110 -12.80 -11.83 -9.42
C ILE A 110 -11.56 -12.50 -8.81
N LEU A 111 -10.37 -11.93 -9.01
CA LEU A 111 -9.12 -12.43 -8.43
C LEU A 111 -9.14 -12.37 -6.90
N ASN A 112 -9.68 -11.32 -6.30
CA ASN A 112 -9.84 -11.23 -4.85
C ASN A 112 -10.76 -12.35 -4.31
N GLU A 113 -11.87 -12.65 -4.97
CA GLU A 113 -12.75 -13.76 -4.57
C GLU A 113 -12.04 -15.12 -4.64
N ILE A 114 -11.12 -15.30 -5.58
CA ILE A 114 -10.35 -16.54 -5.74
C ILE A 114 -9.25 -16.65 -4.69
N TYR A 115 -8.48 -15.57 -4.48
CA TYR A 115 -7.23 -15.63 -3.73
C TYR A 115 -7.33 -15.18 -2.28
N GLU A 116 -8.32 -14.35 -1.88
CA GLU A 116 -8.46 -13.91 -0.49
C GLU A 116 -8.61 -15.08 0.50
N PRO A 117 -9.37 -16.17 0.19
CA PRO A 117 -9.42 -17.34 1.04
C PRO A 117 -8.13 -18.17 1.10
N ILE A 118 -7.20 -17.94 0.17
CA ILE A 118 -5.96 -18.71 0.01
C ILE A 118 -4.78 -17.97 0.66
N PHE A 119 -4.81 -16.64 0.65
CA PHE A 119 -3.73 -15.83 1.20
C PHE A 119 -3.50 -16.08 2.69
N LEU A 120 -2.23 -16.24 3.05
CA LEU A 120 -1.83 -16.48 4.43
C LEU A 120 -1.95 -15.24 5.32
N ASP A 121 -1.98 -15.44 6.62
CA ASP A 121 -2.14 -14.38 7.62
C ASP A 121 -0.95 -13.44 7.74
N CYS A 122 0.19 -13.81 7.20
CA CYS A 122 1.37 -12.95 7.15
C CYS A 122 1.25 -11.76 6.18
N SER A 123 0.31 -11.81 5.22
CA SER A 123 0.11 -10.79 4.18
C SER A 123 -0.99 -9.81 4.53
N TYR A 124 -0.70 -8.49 4.47
CA TYR A 124 -1.62 -7.41 4.89
C TYR A 124 -1.94 -6.40 3.78
N GLY A 125 -1.01 -6.11 2.88
CA GLY A 125 -1.16 -5.05 1.89
C GLY A 125 -2.23 -5.34 0.84
N PHE A 126 -3.07 -4.35 0.50
CA PHE A 126 -4.09 -4.42 -0.56
C PHE A 126 -5.12 -5.55 -0.41
N ARG A 127 -5.33 -6.04 0.79
CA ARG A 127 -6.33 -7.08 1.08
C ARG A 127 -7.56 -6.50 1.78
N PRO A 128 -8.77 -7.02 1.51
CA PRO A 128 -9.97 -6.62 2.24
C PRO A 128 -9.81 -6.80 3.76
N ASN A 129 -10.32 -5.84 4.53
CA ASN A 129 -10.29 -5.87 6.00
C ASN A 129 -8.88 -5.98 6.63
N ARG A 130 -7.80 -5.73 5.87
CA ARG A 130 -6.42 -5.66 6.34
C ARG A 130 -5.84 -4.29 6.03
N ASP A 131 -5.02 -3.79 6.94
CA ASP A 131 -4.42 -2.46 6.84
C ASP A 131 -3.03 -2.44 7.50
N CYS A 132 -2.34 -1.31 7.40
CA CYS A 132 -1.02 -1.12 7.99
C CYS A 132 -1.04 -1.21 9.53
N HIS A 133 -2.12 -0.76 10.18
CA HIS A 133 -2.23 -0.83 11.64
C HIS A 133 -2.34 -2.28 12.14
N LYS A 134 -3.08 -3.13 11.42
CA LYS A 134 -3.15 -4.57 11.71
C LYS A 134 -1.81 -5.26 11.52
N ALA A 135 -1.04 -4.88 10.50
CA ALA A 135 0.33 -5.38 10.30
C ALA A 135 1.24 -4.97 11.47
N ILE A 136 1.23 -3.70 11.87
CA ILE A 136 1.98 -3.18 13.03
C ILE A 136 1.54 -3.87 14.33
N LYS A 137 0.24 -4.03 14.55
CA LYS A 137 -0.29 -4.76 15.72
C LYS A 137 0.19 -6.21 15.76
N ARG A 138 0.21 -6.91 14.62
CA ARG A 138 0.75 -8.27 14.55
C ARG A 138 2.24 -8.31 14.84
N LEU A 139 3.00 -7.38 14.27
CA LEU A 139 4.43 -7.26 14.53
C LEU A 139 4.72 -7.03 16.03
N ASP A 140 3.98 -6.12 16.64
CA ASP A 140 4.05 -5.87 18.09
C ASP A 140 3.79 -7.14 18.92
N GLN A 141 2.72 -7.88 18.59
CA GLN A 141 2.39 -9.14 19.25
C GLN A 141 3.50 -10.18 19.14
N VAL A 142 4.09 -10.33 17.95
CA VAL A 142 5.17 -11.26 17.69
C VAL A 142 6.41 -10.90 18.52
N ILE A 143 6.82 -9.62 18.51
CA ILE A 143 7.99 -9.18 19.28
C ILE A 143 7.76 -9.31 20.77
N MET A 144 6.56 -8.97 21.27
CA MET A 144 6.26 -8.98 22.70
C MET A 144 6.06 -10.38 23.27
N LYS A 145 5.48 -11.33 22.49
CA LYS A 145 5.01 -12.63 23.02
C LYS A 145 5.82 -13.82 22.54
N ASP A 146 6.42 -13.75 21.34
CA ASP A 146 6.97 -14.92 20.65
C ASP A 146 8.50 -15.00 20.66
N LYS A 147 9.15 -14.48 21.74
CA LYS A 147 10.61 -14.57 21.97
C LYS A 147 11.48 -14.07 20.81
N THR A 148 11.00 -13.11 20.04
CA THR A 148 11.81 -12.49 18.97
C THR A 148 13.10 -11.91 19.55
N LYS A 149 14.23 -12.24 18.92
CA LYS A 149 15.58 -11.75 19.27
C LYS A 149 16.29 -11.13 18.07
N TYR A 150 15.89 -11.50 16.86
CA TYR A 150 16.49 -11.02 15.61
C TYR A 150 15.42 -10.63 14.63
N ILE A 151 15.72 -9.60 13.87
CA ILE A 151 14.85 -9.11 12.79
C ILE A 151 15.64 -9.08 11.49
N VAL A 152 14.98 -9.49 10.41
CA VAL A 152 15.37 -9.25 9.02
C VAL A 152 14.39 -8.22 8.47
N GLU A 153 14.87 -7.01 8.23
CA GLU A 153 14.18 -5.98 7.43
C GLU A 153 14.63 -6.13 5.99
N ALA A 154 13.73 -6.37 5.06
CA ALA A 154 14.09 -6.59 3.67
C ALA A 154 13.13 -5.88 2.70
N ASP A 155 13.69 -5.37 1.60
CA ASP A 155 12.99 -4.71 0.49
C ASP A 155 13.36 -5.43 -0.82
N ILE A 156 12.38 -5.69 -1.68
CA ILE A 156 12.58 -6.31 -2.99
C ILE A 156 12.86 -5.19 -4.00
N LYS A 157 14.02 -5.28 -4.66
CA LYS A 157 14.47 -4.28 -5.62
C LYS A 157 13.51 -4.18 -6.82
N GLY A 158 12.88 -3.02 -6.98
CA GLY A 158 12.05 -2.74 -8.15
C GLY A 158 10.92 -3.74 -8.41
N PHE A 159 10.35 -4.36 -7.38
CA PHE A 159 9.42 -5.49 -7.46
C PHE A 159 8.38 -5.38 -8.58
N PHE A 160 7.64 -4.26 -8.65
CA PHE A 160 6.59 -4.07 -9.67
C PHE A 160 7.12 -4.00 -11.10
N ASN A 161 8.37 -3.58 -11.29
CA ASN A 161 8.99 -3.48 -12.61
C ASN A 161 9.63 -4.81 -13.06
N ASN A 162 10.04 -5.65 -12.11
CA ASN A 162 10.79 -6.87 -12.35
C ASN A 162 9.94 -8.14 -12.17
N LEU A 163 8.63 -8.01 -12.08
CA LEU A 163 7.73 -9.13 -11.92
C LEU A 163 7.69 -9.93 -13.23
N ASN A 164 8.18 -11.17 -13.22
CA ASN A 164 8.20 -12.04 -14.39
C ASN A 164 6.80 -12.51 -14.76
N HIS A 165 6.38 -12.24 -16.01
CA HIS A 165 5.05 -12.55 -16.52
C HIS A 165 4.78 -14.06 -16.59
N ASP A 166 5.76 -14.86 -16.99
CA ASP A 166 5.58 -16.30 -17.15
C ASP A 166 5.37 -16.99 -15.80
N TRP A 167 6.11 -16.62 -14.78
CA TRP A 167 5.88 -17.10 -13.43
C TRP A 167 4.50 -16.67 -12.91
N LEU A 168 4.12 -15.40 -13.10
CA LEU A 168 2.80 -14.93 -12.68
C LEU A 168 1.69 -15.75 -13.34
N ILE A 169 1.79 -15.99 -14.64
CA ILE A 169 0.80 -16.78 -15.38
C ILE A 169 0.75 -18.22 -14.87
N LYS A 170 1.89 -18.87 -14.63
CA LYS A 170 1.93 -20.21 -14.03
C LYS A 170 1.24 -20.24 -12.66
N PHE A 171 1.44 -19.24 -11.82
CA PHE A 171 0.78 -19.13 -10.52
C PHE A 171 -0.74 -18.96 -10.66
N LEU A 172 -1.19 -18.15 -11.60
CA LEU A 172 -2.61 -17.97 -11.89
C LEU A 172 -3.24 -19.27 -12.42
N GLU A 173 -2.58 -19.95 -13.37
CA GLU A 173 -3.08 -21.19 -14.00
C GLU A 173 -3.14 -22.36 -13.02
N HIS A 174 -2.44 -22.28 -11.87
CA HIS A 174 -2.58 -23.25 -10.80
C HIS A 174 -4.02 -23.31 -10.26
N LYS A 175 -4.70 -22.16 -10.14
CA LYS A 175 -6.08 -22.05 -9.64
C LYS A 175 -7.10 -21.76 -10.73
N ILE A 176 -6.74 -21.07 -11.79
CA ILE A 176 -7.66 -20.59 -12.82
C ILE A 176 -7.49 -21.43 -14.08
N LYS A 177 -8.57 -22.16 -14.46
CA LYS A 177 -8.60 -23.00 -15.67
C LYS A 177 -9.30 -22.32 -16.85
N ASP A 178 -9.80 -21.09 -16.66
CA ASP A 178 -10.39 -20.28 -17.72
C ASP A 178 -9.29 -19.62 -18.57
N LYS A 179 -9.02 -20.24 -19.75
CA LYS A 179 -8.00 -19.75 -20.69
C LYS A 179 -8.30 -18.34 -21.21
N ASN A 180 -9.57 -17.98 -21.33
CA ASN A 180 -9.96 -16.66 -21.84
C ASN A 180 -9.72 -15.56 -20.79
N PHE A 181 -9.99 -15.86 -19.52
CA PHE A 181 -9.66 -14.97 -18.42
C PHE A 181 -8.15 -14.73 -18.34
N ILE A 182 -7.34 -15.78 -18.41
CA ILE A 182 -5.87 -15.68 -18.43
C ILE A 182 -5.37 -14.91 -19.66
N ARG A 183 -6.00 -15.09 -20.84
CA ARG A 183 -5.69 -14.32 -22.06
C ARG A 183 -5.80 -12.80 -21.82
N TYR A 184 -6.83 -12.35 -21.12
CA TYR A 184 -7.00 -10.93 -20.82
C TYR A 184 -5.98 -10.44 -19.80
N ILE A 185 -5.62 -11.22 -18.79
CA ILE A 185 -4.53 -10.85 -17.88
C ILE A 185 -3.22 -10.68 -18.66
N LYS A 186 -2.89 -11.60 -19.57
CA LYS A 186 -1.72 -11.47 -20.47
C LYS A 186 -1.77 -10.19 -21.31
N ARG A 187 -2.96 -9.81 -21.81
CA ARG A 187 -3.12 -8.53 -22.54
C ARG A 187 -2.89 -7.31 -21.66
N PHE A 188 -3.37 -7.31 -20.40
CA PHE A 188 -3.10 -6.20 -19.46
C PHE A 188 -1.62 -6.08 -19.14
N LEU A 189 -0.91 -7.17 -18.95
CA LEU A 189 0.52 -7.18 -18.67
C LEU A 189 1.34 -6.64 -19.87
N LYS A 190 0.92 -6.97 -21.09
CA LYS A 190 1.57 -6.56 -22.35
C LYS A 190 1.06 -5.26 -22.96
N ALA A 191 0.16 -4.54 -22.29
CA ALA A 191 -0.46 -3.33 -22.85
C ALA A 191 0.52 -2.20 -23.16
N GLY A 192 1.73 -2.26 -22.61
CA GLY A 192 2.78 -1.26 -22.82
C GLY A 192 2.51 0.05 -22.10
N ILE A 193 3.43 0.97 -22.32
CA ILE A 193 3.47 2.26 -21.66
C ILE A 193 3.72 3.34 -22.71
N ILE A 194 3.07 4.49 -22.59
CA ILE A 194 3.37 5.67 -23.38
C ILE A 194 3.96 6.75 -22.47
N GLU A 195 5.15 7.20 -22.85
CA GLU A 195 5.90 8.29 -22.22
C GLU A 195 6.40 9.24 -23.30
N ASP A 196 6.17 10.54 -23.14
CA ASP A 196 6.57 11.59 -24.09
C ASP A 196 6.19 11.28 -25.55
N LEU A 197 4.99 10.72 -25.75
CA LEU A 197 4.42 10.28 -27.05
C LEU A 197 5.13 9.07 -27.69
N GLN A 198 6.08 8.44 -27.00
CA GLN A 198 6.73 7.20 -27.44
C GLN A 198 6.11 6.00 -26.77
N TYR A 199 5.93 4.92 -27.54
CA TYR A 199 5.42 3.63 -27.03
C TYR A 199 6.58 2.75 -26.61
N TYR A 200 6.47 2.15 -25.42
CA TYR A 200 7.40 1.17 -24.88
C TYR A 200 6.64 -0.12 -24.58
N GLU A 201 7.14 -1.22 -25.09
CA GLU A 201 6.61 -2.54 -24.75
C GLU A 201 6.89 -2.87 -23.29
N SER A 202 6.04 -3.71 -22.71
CA SER A 202 6.18 -4.22 -21.34
C SER A 202 6.39 -5.73 -21.44
N GLU A 203 7.64 -6.16 -21.36
CA GLU A 203 7.99 -7.58 -21.34
C GLU A 203 7.97 -8.15 -19.93
N GLU A 204 8.22 -7.31 -18.93
CA GLU A 204 8.21 -7.62 -17.51
C GLU A 204 7.44 -6.58 -16.70
N GLY A 205 7.12 -6.92 -15.45
CA GLY A 205 6.49 -6.02 -14.52
C GLY A 205 4.99 -5.85 -14.70
N THR A 206 4.40 -5.14 -13.75
CA THR A 206 3.01 -4.68 -13.86
C THR A 206 2.98 -3.17 -13.84
N PRO A 207 2.15 -2.49 -14.65
CA PRO A 207 2.06 -1.04 -14.61
C PRO A 207 1.73 -0.57 -13.19
N GLN A 208 2.66 0.13 -12.52
CA GLN A 208 2.37 0.73 -11.23
C GLN A 208 1.24 1.75 -11.40
N GLY A 209 0.04 1.44 -10.86
CA GLY A 209 -1.16 2.29 -11.00
C GLY A 209 -2.35 1.62 -11.69
N GLY A 210 -2.18 0.45 -12.30
CA GLY A 210 -3.29 -0.41 -12.73
C GLY A 210 -4.10 -0.94 -11.54
N LEU A 211 -5.42 -1.03 -11.67
CA LEU A 211 -6.28 -1.52 -10.59
C LEU A 211 -6.06 -3.00 -10.28
N ILE A 212 -5.60 -3.78 -11.25
CA ILE A 212 -5.31 -5.21 -11.09
C ILE A 212 -3.91 -5.48 -10.50
N SER A 213 -2.96 -4.54 -10.64
CA SER A 213 -1.56 -4.76 -10.26
C SER A 213 -1.35 -5.14 -8.80
N PRO A 214 -2.05 -4.55 -7.80
CA PRO A 214 -1.88 -4.92 -6.40
C PRO A 214 -2.25 -6.38 -6.08
N ILE A 215 -3.33 -6.90 -6.66
CA ILE A 215 -3.72 -8.30 -6.43
C ILE A 215 -2.78 -9.27 -7.14
N LEU A 216 -2.30 -8.95 -8.36
CA LEU A 216 -1.30 -9.75 -9.06
C LEU A 216 0.02 -9.80 -8.29
N ALA A 217 0.46 -8.68 -7.73
CA ALA A 217 1.62 -8.59 -6.85
C ALA A 217 1.48 -9.50 -5.61
N ASN A 218 0.32 -9.46 -4.95
CA ASN A 218 0.05 -10.34 -3.82
C ASN A 218 0.02 -11.82 -4.20
N ILE A 219 -0.55 -12.17 -5.36
CA ILE A 219 -0.55 -13.55 -5.86
C ILE A 219 0.90 -14.03 -6.10
N TYR A 220 1.72 -13.21 -6.72
CA TYR A 220 3.12 -13.53 -6.97
C TYR A 220 3.87 -13.82 -5.66
N LEU A 221 3.82 -12.89 -4.72
CA LEU A 221 4.52 -13.03 -3.43
C LEU A 221 3.90 -14.11 -2.53
N HIS A 222 2.64 -14.43 -2.68
CA HIS A 222 2.04 -15.57 -1.99
C HIS A 222 2.77 -16.88 -2.34
N TYR A 223 3.04 -17.15 -3.62
CA TYR A 223 3.74 -18.37 -4.04
C TYR A 223 5.25 -18.29 -3.85
N VAL A 224 5.85 -17.12 -4.05
CA VAL A 224 7.30 -16.95 -3.96
C VAL A 224 7.76 -16.88 -2.51
N LEU A 225 7.08 -16.11 -1.67
CA LEU A 225 7.54 -15.78 -0.32
C LEU A 225 6.66 -16.38 0.78
N ASP A 226 5.33 -16.13 0.76
CA ASP A 226 4.47 -16.46 1.89
C ASP A 226 4.39 -17.97 2.14
N THR A 227 4.07 -18.77 1.09
CA THR A 227 3.98 -20.24 1.20
C THR A 227 5.32 -20.88 1.47
N TRP A 228 6.40 -20.36 0.87
CA TRP A 228 7.75 -20.84 1.16
C TRP A 228 8.15 -20.59 2.61
N PHE A 229 7.84 -19.41 3.16
CA PHE A 229 8.10 -19.11 4.56
C PHE A 229 7.29 -20.03 5.49
N GLU A 230 6.00 -20.18 5.24
CA GLU A 230 5.09 -20.96 6.09
C GLU A 230 5.42 -22.46 6.09
N PHE A 231 5.64 -23.05 4.89
CA PHE A 231 5.72 -24.50 4.72
C PHE A 231 7.16 -25.04 4.55
N TYR A 232 8.16 -24.16 4.44
CA TYR A 232 9.56 -24.57 4.37
C TYR A 232 10.39 -23.92 5.48
N VAL A 233 10.43 -22.60 5.57
CA VAL A 233 11.27 -21.90 6.55
C VAL A 233 10.86 -22.26 7.98
N LYS A 234 9.57 -22.19 8.31
CA LYS A 234 9.07 -22.52 9.65
C LYS A 234 9.35 -23.96 10.05
N ILE A 235 9.32 -24.90 9.12
CA ILE A 235 9.60 -26.32 9.40
C ILE A 235 11.09 -26.54 9.67
N LYS A 236 11.98 -25.80 9.00
CA LYS A 236 13.44 -25.90 9.17
C LYS A 236 13.92 -25.22 10.45
N CYS A 237 13.26 -24.18 10.90
CA CYS A 237 13.60 -23.46 12.12
C CYS A 237 13.18 -24.26 13.37
N LYS A 238 14.07 -24.36 14.34
CA LYS A 238 13.79 -24.94 15.68
C LYS A 238 13.15 -23.89 16.59
N GLY A 239 13.56 -22.63 16.43
CA GLY A 239 13.00 -21.48 17.14
C GLY A 239 11.74 -20.94 16.48
N LYS A 240 11.02 -20.07 17.22
CA LYS A 240 9.87 -19.36 16.63
C LYS A 240 10.33 -18.39 15.56
N CYS A 241 9.63 -18.40 14.41
CA CYS A 241 9.83 -17.43 13.36
C CYS A 241 8.51 -16.98 12.74
N HIS A 242 8.44 -15.71 12.34
CA HIS A 242 7.25 -15.08 11.81
C HIS A 242 7.59 -14.14 10.66
N LEU A 243 6.71 -14.08 9.65
CA LEU A 243 6.75 -13.13 8.56
C LEU A 243 5.59 -12.15 8.70
N ILE A 244 5.84 -10.86 8.51
CA ILE A 244 4.82 -9.80 8.41
C ILE A 244 5.09 -9.04 7.12
N ARG A 245 4.20 -9.17 6.13
CA ARG A 245 4.35 -8.58 4.81
C ARG A 245 3.24 -7.59 4.48
N TYR A 246 3.63 -6.45 3.96
CA TYR A 246 2.72 -5.46 3.39
C TYR A 246 3.12 -5.15 1.95
N CYS A 247 2.52 -5.84 0.99
CA CYS A 247 2.95 -5.83 -0.42
C CYS A 247 4.39 -6.36 -0.57
N ASP A 248 5.31 -5.57 -1.10
CA ASP A 248 6.74 -5.84 -1.27
C ASP A 248 7.60 -5.55 -0.03
N ASP A 249 7.07 -4.78 0.90
CA ASP A 249 7.72 -4.42 2.15
C ASP A 249 7.45 -5.50 3.24
N PHE A 250 8.47 -6.07 3.84
CA PHE A 250 8.28 -7.13 4.83
C PHE A 250 9.34 -7.17 5.92
N VAL A 251 8.94 -7.73 7.06
CA VAL A 251 9.78 -7.97 8.22
C VAL A 251 9.65 -9.44 8.62
N ALA A 252 10.79 -10.12 8.81
CA ALA A 252 10.82 -11.46 9.37
C ALA A 252 11.48 -11.44 10.77
N CYS A 253 10.83 -12.10 11.73
CA CYS A 253 11.23 -12.15 13.13
C CYS A 253 11.69 -13.56 13.49
N PHE A 254 12.80 -13.69 14.20
CA PHE A 254 13.40 -14.98 14.58
C PHE A 254 13.80 -15.00 16.06
N GLU A 255 13.83 -16.19 16.63
CA GLU A 255 14.36 -16.48 17.98
C GLU A 255 15.88 -16.69 17.96
N ASN A 256 16.42 -17.32 16.92
CA ASN A 256 17.81 -17.75 16.84
C ASN A 256 18.60 -17.00 15.76
N GLU A 257 19.85 -16.64 16.06
CA GLU A 257 20.73 -15.90 15.15
C GLU A 257 21.12 -16.71 13.91
N GLU A 258 21.52 -17.98 14.12
CA GLU A 258 21.94 -18.86 13.04
C GLU A 258 20.82 -19.10 12.02
N GLU A 259 19.59 -19.32 12.52
CA GLU A 259 18.40 -19.47 11.67
C GLU A 259 18.08 -18.18 10.90
N THR A 260 18.34 -17.02 11.51
CA THR A 260 18.16 -15.72 10.85
C THR A 260 19.14 -15.53 9.70
N LYS A 261 20.42 -15.85 9.92
CA LYS A 261 21.47 -15.80 8.89
C LYS A 261 21.21 -16.81 7.77
N TRP A 262 20.80 -18.02 8.14
CA TRP A 262 20.40 -19.05 7.18
C TRP A 262 19.21 -18.59 6.33
N PHE A 263 18.15 -18.09 6.96
CA PHE A 263 16.98 -17.57 6.25
C PHE A 263 17.36 -16.48 5.24
N TYR A 264 18.22 -15.54 5.62
CA TYR A 264 18.64 -14.47 4.72
C TYR A 264 19.35 -15.00 3.46
N LYS A 265 20.23 -15.97 3.63
CA LYS A 265 20.90 -16.62 2.50
C LYS A 265 19.91 -17.33 1.59
N GLU A 266 19.05 -18.16 2.16
CA GLU A 266 17.99 -18.88 1.44
C GLU A 266 17.00 -17.92 0.74
N LEU A 267 16.70 -16.78 1.36
CA LEU A 267 15.81 -15.77 0.79
C LEU A 267 16.38 -15.19 -0.52
N ILE A 268 17.67 -14.89 -0.57
CA ILE A 268 18.34 -14.41 -1.78
C ILE A 268 18.23 -15.46 -2.90
N GLU A 269 18.56 -16.71 -2.60
CA GLU A 269 18.47 -17.80 -3.56
C GLU A 269 17.02 -18.07 -4.00
N ARG A 270 16.07 -17.97 -3.05
CA ARG A 270 14.64 -18.14 -3.33
C ARG A 270 14.11 -17.07 -4.28
N LEU A 271 14.42 -15.81 -4.03
CA LEU A 271 13.96 -14.69 -4.87
C LEU A 271 14.59 -14.77 -6.26
N ALA A 272 15.86 -15.08 -6.37
CA ALA A 272 16.56 -15.23 -7.64
C ALA A 272 15.93 -16.31 -8.56
N LYS A 273 15.39 -17.40 -7.99
CA LYS A 273 14.65 -18.43 -8.76
C LYS A 273 13.40 -17.91 -9.46
N PHE A 274 12.91 -16.77 -9.06
CA PHE A 274 11.70 -16.10 -9.59
C PHE A 274 12.03 -14.72 -10.14
N ASP A 275 13.24 -14.50 -10.60
CA ASP A 275 13.72 -13.27 -11.23
C ASP A 275 13.52 -12.01 -10.35
N LEU A 276 13.65 -12.18 -9.04
CA LEU A 276 13.59 -11.10 -8.05
C LEU A 276 14.91 -10.96 -7.31
N GLU A 277 15.27 -9.74 -6.96
CA GLU A 277 16.47 -9.39 -6.21
C GLU A 277 16.14 -8.66 -4.91
N ILE A 278 16.95 -8.86 -3.88
CA ILE A 278 16.90 -8.06 -2.65
C ILE A 278 17.61 -6.71 -2.87
N GLU A 279 17.01 -5.65 -2.36
CA GLU A 279 17.69 -4.35 -2.26
C GLU A 279 18.64 -4.36 -1.06
N THR A 280 19.90 -4.76 -1.31
CA THR A 280 20.90 -4.96 -0.25
C THR A 280 21.20 -3.72 0.56
N SER A 281 21.10 -2.53 -0.05
CA SER A 281 21.29 -1.24 0.65
C SER A 281 20.23 -0.94 1.72
N LYS A 282 19.08 -1.61 1.65
CA LYS A 282 17.95 -1.44 2.58
C LYS A 282 17.67 -2.69 3.40
N THR A 283 18.39 -3.77 3.17
CA THR A 283 18.20 -5.03 3.88
C THR A 283 19.19 -5.15 5.03
N ARG A 284 18.68 -5.47 6.21
CA ARG A 284 19.49 -5.55 7.43
C ARG A 284 19.06 -6.74 8.28
N ILE A 285 20.05 -7.34 8.95
CA ILE A 285 19.84 -8.30 10.04
C ILE A 285 20.37 -7.64 11.31
N PHE A 286 19.58 -7.63 12.37
CA PHE A 286 20.00 -7.03 13.63
C PHE A 286 19.27 -7.65 14.83
N PRO A 287 19.89 -7.61 16.04
CA PRO A 287 19.28 -8.08 17.26
C PRO A 287 18.16 -7.10 17.69
N PHE A 288 16.99 -7.63 18.07
CA PHE A 288 15.85 -6.85 18.50
C PHE A 288 14.94 -7.65 19.44
N GLY A 289 14.36 -7.03 20.46
CA GLY A 289 13.42 -7.68 21.38
C GLY A 289 13.85 -7.58 22.84
N ARG A 290 13.11 -8.24 23.72
CA ARG A 290 13.21 -8.08 25.19
C ARG A 290 14.63 -8.25 25.74
N ASN A 291 15.39 -9.16 25.23
CA ASN A 291 16.73 -9.49 25.72
C ASN A 291 17.86 -8.84 24.92
N SER A 292 17.51 -8.03 23.93
CA SER A 292 18.52 -7.29 23.15
C SER A 292 19.01 -6.08 23.95
N ARG A 293 20.33 -5.95 24.05
CA ARG A 293 21.01 -4.75 24.58
C ARG A 293 21.23 -3.70 23.48
N ALA A 294 20.94 -4.04 22.23
CA ALA A 294 21.13 -3.17 21.09
C ALA A 294 20.09 -2.05 21.07
N ASN A 295 20.56 -0.84 20.75
CA ASN A 295 19.70 0.32 20.50
C ASN A 295 19.20 0.37 19.06
N ASP A 296 19.16 -0.78 18.40
CA ASP A 296 18.69 -0.86 17.03
C ASP A 296 17.21 -0.48 16.92
N ASN A 297 16.92 0.15 15.82
CA ASN A 297 15.57 0.52 15.43
C ASN A 297 15.43 0.33 13.91
N PHE A 298 14.22 0.20 13.44
CA PHE A 298 13.94 0.04 12.02
C PHE A 298 12.67 0.74 11.60
N ASP A 299 12.57 1.06 10.32
CA ASP A 299 11.41 1.70 9.75
C ASP A 299 10.52 0.67 9.05
N PHE A 300 9.26 0.56 9.46
CA PHE A 300 8.27 -0.28 8.79
C PHE A 300 6.95 0.49 8.66
N LEU A 301 6.40 0.53 7.45
CA LEU A 301 5.15 1.22 7.14
C LEU A 301 5.11 2.68 7.62
N GLY A 302 6.23 3.38 7.57
CA GLY A 302 6.35 4.78 7.98
C GLY A 302 6.46 5.01 9.49
N PHE A 303 6.50 3.95 10.29
CA PHE A 303 6.82 3.99 11.71
C PHE A 303 8.27 3.59 11.92
N ASN A 304 8.95 4.26 12.83
CA ASN A 304 10.21 3.80 13.38
C ASN A 304 9.92 3.02 14.67
N ILE A 305 10.38 1.77 14.72
CA ILE A 305 10.11 0.79 15.77
C ILE A 305 11.40 0.58 16.56
N TYR A 306 11.33 0.65 17.90
CA TYR A 306 12.52 0.59 18.76
C TYR A 306 12.23 -0.10 20.09
N ASN A 307 13.29 -0.66 20.71
CA ASN A 307 13.21 -1.23 22.04
C ASN A 307 12.99 -0.13 23.08
N SER A 308 12.07 -0.34 24.02
CA SER A 308 11.70 0.64 25.04
C SER A 308 11.33 -0.03 26.36
N LYS A 309 11.06 0.77 27.40
CA LYS A 309 10.59 0.29 28.69
C LYS A 309 9.39 1.12 29.16
N THR A 310 8.52 0.50 29.93
CA THR A 310 7.45 1.19 30.67
C THR A 310 8.07 2.02 31.81
N ARG A 311 7.26 2.89 32.43
CA ARG A 311 7.70 3.62 33.64
C ARG A 311 8.13 2.68 34.79
N ASN A 312 7.57 1.49 34.85
CA ASN A 312 7.88 0.45 35.83
C ASN A 312 9.05 -0.46 35.39
N GLY A 313 9.80 -0.11 34.36
CA GLY A 313 10.97 -0.85 33.88
C GLY A 313 10.68 -2.07 32.99
N TYR A 314 9.43 -2.46 32.77
CA TYR A 314 9.09 -3.59 31.90
C TYR A 314 9.36 -3.27 30.45
N TYR A 315 9.83 -4.27 29.70
CA TYR A 315 10.06 -4.16 28.27
C TYR A 315 8.76 -3.84 27.51
N LYS A 316 8.85 -2.94 26.56
CA LYS A 316 7.81 -2.69 25.54
C LYS A 316 8.46 -2.31 24.21
N VAL A 317 7.72 -2.50 23.12
CA VAL A 317 8.07 -1.93 21.82
C VAL A 317 7.61 -0.47 21.80
N GLY A 318 8.48 0.42 21.39
CA GLY A 318 8.19 1.84 21.18
C GLY A 318 7.93 2.13 19.71
N TYR A 319 7.06 3.08 19.45
CA TYR A 319 6.69 3.51 18.11
C TYR A 319 6.83 5.04 18.00
N LYS A 320 7.40 5.50 16.90
CA LYS A 320 7.37 6.91 16.53
C LYS A 320 7.19 7.03 15.02
N THR A 321 6.68 8.15 14.56
CA THR A 321 6.68 8.44 13.13
C THR A 321 8.10 8.45 12.61
N SER A 322 8.39 7.77 11.49
CA SER A 322 9.75 7.77 10.95
C SER A 322 10.24 9.19 10.66
N GLU A 323 11.53 9.42 10.82
CA GLU A 323 12.13 10.76 10.75
C GLU A 323 11.87 11.42 9.39
N LYS A 324 12.00 10.64 8.29
CA LYS A 324 11.71 11.10 6.93
C LYS A 324 10.28 11.60 6.78
N LYS A 325 9.31 10.84 7.32
CA LYS A 325 7.88 11.18 7.25
C LYS A 325 7.55 12.38 8.13
N SER A 326 8.15 12.48 9.31
CA SER A 326 7.99 13.63 10.21
C SER A 326 8.53 14.92 9.58
N LYS A 327 9.77 14.91 9.04
CA LYS A 327 10.37 16.03 8.34
C LYS A 327 9.51 16.50 7.16
N LYS A 328 9.07 15.58 6.31
CA LYS A 328 8.19 15.89 5.17
C LYS A 328 6.86 16.50 5.63
N LYS A 329 6.26 15.96 6.69
CA LYS A 329 5.01 16.51 7.24
C LYS A 329 5.19 17.93 7.75
N LYS A 330 6.26 18.21 8.49
CA LYS A 330 6.60 19.56 8.98
C LYS A 330 6.79 20.53 7.82
N GLN A 331 7.50 20.13 6.78
CA GLN A 331 7.68 20.95 5.58
C GLN A 331 6.35 21.25 4.89
N ASN A 332 5.53 20.23 4.61
CA ASN A 332 4.22 20.40 3.97
C ASN A 332 3.28 21.32 4.77
N ILE A 333 3.32 21.25 6.11
CA ILE A 333 2.57 22.15 6.97
C ILE A 333 3.07 23.59 6.82
N LYS A 334 4.39 23.80 6.88
CA LYS A 334 5.02 25.11 6.73
C LYS A 334 4.67 25.75 5.38
N GLU A 335 4.81 25.01 4.29
CA GLU A 335 4.50 25.46 2.94
C GLU A 335 3.01 25.77 2.77
N TYR A 336 2.14 24.91 3.28
CA TYR A 336 0.70 25.14 3.23
C TYR A 336 0.31 26.43 3.95
N ILE A 337 0.84 26.68 5.15
CA ILE A 337 0.56 27.91 5.90
C ILE A 337 1.13 29.13 5.17
N LYS A 338 2.35 29.03 4.61
CA LYS A 338 3.00 30.12 3.87
C LYS A 338 2.18 30.52 2.64
N LEU A 339 1.74 29.52 1.84
CA LEU A 339 0.97 29.75 0.61
C LEU A 339 -0.43 30.29 0.88
N ASN A 340 -1.04 29.93 2.01
CA ASN A 340 -2.39 30.33 2.37
C ASN A 340 -2.42 31.42 3.48
N ARG A 341 -1.29 32.09 3.74
CA ARG A 341 -1.18 33.06 4.84
C ARG A 341 -2.21 34.20 4.72
N ASP A 342 -2.57 34.59 3.51
CA ASP A 342 -3.44 35.77 3.24
C ASP A 342 -4.94 35.42 3.31
N THR A 343 -5.30 34.12 3.46
CA THR A 343 -6.68 33.67 3.62
C THR A 343 -7.20 33.96 5.04
N LYS A 344 -8.53 34.00 5.24
CA LYS A 344 -9.12 34.15 6.58
C LYS A 344 -8.59 33.07 7.53
N ALA A 345 -8.26 33.43 8.77
CA ALA A 345 -7.67 32.52 9.76
C ALA A 345 -8.51 31.24 9.96
N LYS A 346 -9.84 31.37 9.95
CA LYS A 346 -10.77 30.23 10.06
C LYS A 346 -10.61 29.21 8.93
N ASP A 347 -10.41 29.68 7.69
CA ASP A 347 -10.29 28.81 6.51
C ASP A 347 -8.91 28.14 6.46
N LEU A 348 -7.86 28.88 6.83
CA LEU A 348 -6.52 28.33 7.01
C LEU A 348 -6.50 27.20 8.05
N ILE A 349 -7.12 27.41 9.22
CA ILE A 349 -7.20 26.39 10.29
C ILE A 349 -8.06 25.21 9.83
N LYS A 350 -9.16 25.44 9.13
CA LYS A 350 -10.00 24.37 8.55
C LYS A 350 -9.18 23.45 7.62
N GLY A 351 -8.34 24.03 6.75
CA GLY A 351 -7.47 23.27 5.85
C GLY A 351 -6.35 22.52 6.60
N LEU A 352 -5.77 23.16 7.63
CA LEU A 352 -4.79 22.50 8.52
C LEU A 352 -5.40 21.31 9.25
N ASN A 353 -6.63 21.48 9.79
CA ASN A 353 -7.34 20.43 10.50
C ASN A 353 -7.55 19.18 9.63
N ARG A 354 -7.93 19.35 8.35
CA ARG A 354 -8.02 18.21 7.40
C ARG A 354 -6.69 17.45 7.27
N LYS A 355 -5.58 18.19 7.17
CA LYS A 355 -4.23 17.62 7.06
C LYS A 355 -3.78 16.91 8.35
N LEU A 356 -4.14 17.47 9.51
CA LEU A 356 -3.81 16.92 10.82
C LEU A 356 -4.66 15.67 11.14
N VAL A 357 -5.97 15.71 10.87
CA VAL A 357 -6.84 14.54 11.02
C VAL A 357 -6.32 13.36 10.21
N GLY A 358 -5.99 13.56 8.92
CA GLY A 358 -5.41 12.50 8.10
C GLY A 358 -4.08 11.96 8.67
N TYR A 359 -3.26 12.83 9.27
CA TYR A 359 -2.02 12.42 9.92
C TYR A 359 -2.27 11.62 11.21
N TYR A 360 -3.20 12.08 12.07
CA TYR A 360 -3.54 11.39 13.32
C TYR A 360 -4.24 10.06 13.07
N ASN A 361 -5.09 9.96 12.04
CA ASN A 361 -5.72 8.69 11.68
C ASN A 361 -4.70 7.62 11.26
N TYR A 362 -3.56 8.01 10.69
CA TYR A 362 -2.51 7.07 10.31
C TYR A 362 -1.49 6.84 11.43
N TYR A 363 -0.96 7.91 12.03
CA TYR A 363 0.12 7.84 13.00
C TYR A 363 -0.34 7.81 14.47
N GLY A 364 -1.62 7.96 14.72
CA GLY A 364 -2.22 7.96 16.07
C GLY A 364 -2.37 6.56 16.67
N ILE A 365 -1.27 5.82 16.76
CA ILE A 365 -1.20 4.52 17.46
C ILE A 365 -0.67 4.68 18.87
N SER A 366 -0.86 3.67 19.72
CA SER A 366 -0.30 3.66 21.10
C SER A 366 1.20 3.92 21.08
N PHE A 367 1.67 4.73 22.03
CA PHE A 367 3.09 5.07 22.24
C PHE A 367 3.77 5.93 21.16
N ASN A 368 3.03 6.46 20.19
CA ASN A 368 3.59 7.41 19.22
C ASN A 368 3.35 8.87 19.66
N ASP A 369 4.17 9.36 20.58
CA ASP A 369 4.07 10.73 21.09
C ASP A 369 4.48 11.81 20.07
N TRP A 370 5.09 11.44 18.95
CA TRP A 370 5.47 12.36 17.88
C TRP A 370 4.29 13.05 17.18
N ILE A 371 3.08 12.52 17.34
CA ILE A 371 1.87 13.22 16.90
C ILE A 371 1.65 14.54 17.65
N TYR A 372 2.05 14.63 18.93
CA TYR A 372 2.00 15.86 19.73
C TYR A 372 3.07 16.87 19.27
N GLU A 373 4.24 16.40 18.84
CA GLU A 373 5.29 17.26 18.28
C GLU A 373 4.82 17.95 16.99
N ILE A 374 4.12 17.23 16.11
CA ILE A 374 3.54 17.80 14.89
C ILE A 374 2.47 18.84 15.23
N TYR A 375 1.67 18.62 16.27
CA TYR A 375 0.69 19.59 16.74
C TYR A 375 1.38 20.88 17.22
N GLN A 376 2.37 20.78 18.10
CA GLN A 376 3.11 21.93 18.60
C GLN A 376 3.85 22.67 17.48
N TYR A 377 4.47 21.93 16.56
CA TYR A 377 5.09 22.53 15.38
C TYR A 377 4.08 23.32 14.55
N THR A 378 2.90 22.73 14.30
CA THR A 378 1.83 23.40 13.54
C THR A 378 1.35 24.67 14.22
N LEU A 379 1.16 24.62 15.52
CA LEU A 379 0.77 25.77 16.35
C LEU A 379 1.78 26.92 16.25
N ASN A 380 3.06 26.60 16.38
CA ASN A 380 4.17 27.57 16.28
C ASN A 380 4.26 28.17 14.86
N GLN A 381 4.13 27.35 13.82
CA GLN A 381 4.12 27.82 12.44
C GLN A 381 2.91 28.74 12.16
N LEU A 382 1.74 28.34 12.64
CA LEU A 382 0.51 29.14 12.47
C LEU A 382 0.67 30.53 13.11
N LYS A 383 1.12 30.59 14.36
CA LYS A 383 1.41 31.86 15.05
C LYS A 383 2.42 32.70 14.27
N LYS A 384 3.55 32.08 13.84
CA LYS A 384 4.63 32.75 13.08
C LYS A 384 4.11 33.40 11.79
N TRP A 385 3.34 32.68 10.99
CA TRP A 385 2.89 33.16 9.69
C TRP A 385 1.70 34.12 9.80
N LEU A 386 0.82 33.95 10.78
CA LEU A 386 -0.22 34.93 11.07
C LEU A 386 0.37 36.27 11.55
N SER A 387 1.44 36.24 12.34
CA SER A 387 2.18 37.47 12.77
C SER A 387 2.87 38.19 11.60
N ARG A 388 3.15 37.49 10.49
CA ARG A 388 3.83 38.05 9.31
C ARG A 388 2.87 38.61 8.25
N ARG A 389 1.57 38.71 8.54
CA ARG A 389 0.57 39.32 7.65
C ARG A 389 0.69 40.84 7.60
N SER A 390 1.23 41.45 8.66
CA SER A 390 1.41 42.90 8.79
C SER A 390 2.74 43.19 9.43
N GLN A 391 3.39 44.26 8.99
CA GLN A 391 4.65 44.74 9.60
C GLN A 391 4.47 45.15 11.07
N ARG A 392 3.26 45.66 11.45
CA ARG A 392 2.93 46.14 12.82
C ARG A 392 2.32 45.06 13.71
N GLY A 393 2.05 43.85 13.19
CA GLY A 393 1.13 42.89 13.82
C GLY A 393 1.80 41.65 14.42
N LYS A 394 2.64 41.76 15.44
CA LYS A 394 3.05 40.61 16.24
C LYS A 394 1.86 40.01 16.97
N ILE A 395 1.49 38.78 16.71
CA ILE A 395 0.42 38.05 17.42
C ILE A 395 1.02 37.47 18.71
N SER A 396 0.53 37.96 19.89
CA SER A 396 0.84 37.39 21.20
C SER A 396 0.20 35.99 21.33
N TRP A 397 0.68 35.19 22.29
CA TRP A 397 0.04 33.91 22.60
C TRP A 397 -1.41 34.07 23.11
N ASN A 398 -1.73 35.14 23.85
CA ASN A 398 -3.07 35.43 24.29
C ASN A 398 -4.01 35.67 23.09
N LYS A 399 -3.57 36.45 22.11
CA LYS A 399 -4.36 36.63 20.86
C LYS A 399 -4.46 35.34 20.05
N MET A 400 -3.42 34.53 20.05
CA MET A 400 -3.48 33.21 19.40
C MET A 400 -4.47 32.28 20.08
N LYS A 401 -4.55 32.30 21.42
CA LYS A 401 -5.53 31.54 22.20
C LYS A 401 -6.96 31.92 21.83
N LEU A 402 -7.29 33.21 21.74
CA LEU A 402 -8.62 33.69 21.28
C LEU A 402 -8.98 33.21 19.87
N ILE A 403 -8.00 33.25 18.94
CA ILE A 403 -8.20 32.70 17.58
C ILE A 403 -8.55 31.22 17.63
N LEU A 404 -7.88 30.45 18.48
CA LEU A 404 -8.06 29.01 18.63
C LEU A 404 -9.33 28.65 19.44
N GLU A 405 -9.81 29.51 20.30
CA GLU A 405 -11.12 29.38 20.98
C GLU A 405 -12.26 29.49 19.94
N PHE A 406 -12.16 30.47 19.04
CA PHE A 406 -13.14 30.63 17.97
C PHE A 406 -13.08 29.49 16.92
N LYS A 407 -11.87 29.06 16.56
CA LYS A 407 -11.66 27.94 15.62
C LYS A 407 -10.52 27.06 16.09
N PRO A 408 -10.80 25.97 16.81
CA PRO A 408 -9.75 25.14 17.40
C PRO A 408 -8.95 24.38 16.34
N LEU A 409 -7.64 24.30 16.60
CA LEU A 409 -6.76 23.36 15.93
C LEU A 409 -7.01 21.98 16.53
N VAL A 410 -7.25 20.95 15.68
CA VAL A 410 -7.54 19.60 16.13
C VAL A 410 -6.38 19.03 16.93
N LYS A 411 -6.66 18.62 18.17
CA LYS A 411 -5.67 18.00 19.05
C LYS A 411 -5.35 16.58 18.60
N PRO A 412 -4.10 16.11 18.80
CA PRO A 412 -3.74 14.72 18.52
C PRO A 412 -4.49 13.77 19.46
N LYS A 413 -4.85 12.61 18.92
CA LYS A 413 -5.44 11.53 19.69
C LYS A 413 -4.95 10.19 19.17
N VAL A 414 -4.90 9.19 20.04
CA VAL A 414 -4.71 7.80 19.65
C VAL A 414 -6.00 7.33 18.98
N THR A 415 -5.90 6.98 17.70
CA THR A 415 -7.03 6.52 16.88
C THR A 415 -7.05 5.00 16.74
N TYR A 416 -5.89 4.35 16.94
CA TYR A 416 -5.74 2.92 16.88
C TYR A 416 -4.90 2.40 18.07
N PRO A 417 -5.56 1.84 19.11
CA PRO A 417 -4.83 1.22 20.22
C PRO A 417 -4.25 -0.12 19.79
N LEU A 418 -2.97 -0.36 20.12
CA LEU A 418 -2.29 -1.64 19.85
C LEU A 418 -2.71 -2.73 20.83
N TRP A 419 -3.18 -2.34 22.01
CA TRP A 419 -3.60 -3.21 23.14
C TRP A 419 -5.07 -3.05 23.46
#